data_2a68470b4caea4f2f0a08433e8bb2ffd
#
_entry.id   2a68470b4caea4f2f0a08433e8bb2ffd
#
_cell.length_a   1.000
_cell.length_b   1.000
_cell.length_c   1.000
_cell.angle_alpha   90.00
_cell.angle_beta   90.00
_cell.angle_gamma   90.00
#
_symmetry.space_group_name_H-M   'P 1'
#
loop_
_entity.id
_entity.type
_entity.pdbx_description
1 polymer ?
#
loop_
_entity_poly.entity_id
_entity_poly.type
_entity_poly.pdbx_seq_one_letter_code
_entity_poly.pdbx_strand_id
1 'polypeptide(L)'
;MVNKFFLRGLGFFNDAYDLSVINIINVILQDQYGKDVFTASMKSNVSSAALIGAVLGQLAFGFLGDVYGRKKCMVATCALLIFGGILCAAAYGGSGHNTLWFLIFARGILGFGIGGEYPLAAASSSEDATSPADRNRRVALTFSLQGVGFLFAGVMGLVMVNVLDDKSKRDLELMWRILFGIGVLPALFLVYYRITAEEPTAYRAMMADQVSVKAVRWNFILKHYGKSLLGTAGTWFLFDIVFYAQNLFSASILTVVGATSDLRTIAVQNVLISCVALPGYYVAVFFINKLGRKVIQLQGLVFMTIIFLILGIGWNTIKDESTVFIILFGLTLFFSNFGPNTSTFVMPTEMYPTAIKSTCHGFSAAMGKAGASIGSYGFSLWVTNPSFGYVGTWYTFAAISALTIVLTVFCMFDNNDDHSKLDSEFKTLLAREDAETRKSFSDDPYVHVEATPSVQQV
;
A
#
# COMPACT_ATOMS: atom_id res chain seq x y z
N MET A 1 -19.31 21.40 -6.97
CA MET A 1 -19.04 19.95 -7.12
C MET A 1 -17.60 19.68 -6.72
N VAL A 2 -17.37 18.92 -5.65
CA VAL A 2 -16.02 18.51 -5.26
C VAL A 2 -15.49 17.57 -6.35
N ASN A 3 -14.26 17.80 -6.80
CA ASN A 3 -13.65 17.02 -7.88
C ASN A 3 -13.52 15.54 -7.46
N LYS A 4 -14.04 14.60 -8.26
CA LYS A 4 -13.96 13.13 -8.01
C LYS A 4 -12.51 12.68 -7.73
N PHE A 5 -11.54 13.33 -8.37
CA PHE A 5 -10.12 13.11 -8.15
C PHE A 5 -9.71 13.42 -6.70
N PHE A 6 -10.14 14.58 -6.17
CA PHE A 6 -9.80 14.99 -4.80
C PHE A 6 -10.35 14.01 -3.75
N LEU A 7 -11.56 13.50 -3.96
CA LEU A 7 -12.17 12.55 -3.02
C LEU A 7 -11.45 11.20 -2.97
N ARG A 8 -10.97 10.69 -4.12
CA ARG A 8 -10.20 9.44 -4.17
C ARG A 8 -8.81 9.62 -3.58
N GLY A 9 -8.18 10.73 -3.90
CA GLY A 9 -6.87 11.08 -3.37
C GLY A 9 -6.87 11.34 -1.87
N LEU A 10 -7.96 11.91 -1.32
CA LEU A 10 -8.10 12.12 0.12
C LEU A 10 -8.18 10.78 0.89
N GLY A 11 -8.69 9.70 0.27
CA GLY A 11 -8.58 8.35 0.80
C GLY A 11 -7.13 7.93 0.97
N PHE A 12 -6.32 8.08 -0.09
CA PHE A 12 -4.88 7.79 -0.02
C PHE A 12 -4.11 8.66 0.98
N PHE A 13 -4.48 9.93 1.10
CA PHE A 13 -3.94 10.80 2.14
C PHE A 13 -4.21 10.23 3.54
N ASN A 14 -5.46 9.81 3.79
CA ASN A 14 -5.86 9.25 5.09
C ASN A 14 -5.12 7.95 5.41
N ASP A 15 -5.08 7.03 4.44
CA ASP A 15 -4.39 5.74 4.59
C ASP A 15 -2.90 5.92 4.87
N ALA A 16 -2.26 6.85 4.17
CA ALA A 16 -0.87 7.17 4.36
C ALA A 16 -0.58 7.80 5.72
N TYR A 17 -1.47 8.69 6.18
CA TYR A 17 -1.41 9.23 7.53
C TYR A 17 -1.48 8.12 8.58
N ASP A 18 -2.51 7.26 8.52
CA ASP A 18 -2.75 6.20 9.50
C ASP A 18 -1.64 5.14 9.55
N LEU A 19 -1.01 4.86 8.40
CA LEU A 19 0.17 3.98 8.33
C LEU A 19 1.44 4.67 8.85
N SER A 20 1.65 5.96 8.51
CA SER A 20 2.90 6.64 8.80
C SER A 20 2.98 7.20 10.21
N VAL A 21 1.85 7.58 10.81
CA VAL A 21 1.82 8.17 12.16
C VAL A 21 2.42 7.25 13.22
N ILE A 22 2.40 5.93 13.00
CA ILE A 22 3.03 4.95 13.89
C ILE A 22 4.54 5.14 14.02
N ASN A 23 5.18 5.78 13.04
CA ASN A 23 6.60 6.06 13.06
C ASN A 23 6.99 6.88 14.30
N ILE A 24 6.34 8.01 14.52
CA ILE A 24 6.59 8.85 15.71
C ILE A 24 5.95 8.24 16.97
N ILE A 25 4.79 7.60 16.84
CA ILE A 25 4.11 6.93 17.96
C ILE A 25 5.00 5.82 18.55
N ASN A 26 5.77 5.11 17.74
CA ASN A 26 6.72 4.09 18.25
C ASN A 26 7.75 4.68 19.21
N VAL A 27 8.20 5.91 18.97
CA VAL A 27 9.14 6.59 19.89
C VAL A 27 8.40 7.02 21.16
N ILE A 28 7.22 7.63 21.01
CA ILE A 28 6.36 8.05 22.12
C ILE A 28 5.99 6.87 23.04
N LEU A 29 5.58 5.73 22.47
CA LEU A 29 5.25 4.53 23.23
C LEU A 29 6.47 3.94 23.96
N GLN A 30 7.66 4.04 23.36
CA GLN A 30 8.88 3.58 23.98
C GLN A 30 9.25 4.45 25.19
N ASP A 31 9.05 5.78 25.11
CA ASP A 31 9.29 6.71 26.22
C ASP A 31 8.24 6.56 27.33
N GLN A 32 6.96 6.29 26.96
CA GLN A 32 5.87 6.09 27.92
C GLN A 32 6.00 4.78 28.70
N TYR A 33 6.22 3.66 28.01
CA TYR A 33 6.16 2.31 28.60
C TYR A 33 7.54 1.73 28.94
N GLY A 34 8.61 2.31 28.40
CA GLY A 34 9.98 1.80 28.57
C GLY A 34 10.27 0.56 27.71
N LYS A 35 11.56 0.22 27.62
CA LYS A 35 12.04 -0.91 26.77
C LYS A 35 11.62 -2.29 27.29
N ASP A 36 11.27 -2.41 28.57
CA ASP A 36 10.87 -3.67 29.19
C ASP A 36 9.43 -4.08 28.78
N VAL A 37 8.54 -3.11 28.59
CA VAL A 37 7.15 -3.35 28.14
C VAL A 37 7.02 -3.20 26.63
N PHE A 38 7.59 -2.14 26.05
CA PHE A 38 7.61 -1.90 24.63
C PHE A 38 8.90 -2.44 24.00
N THR A 39 9.04 -3.77 24.02
CA THR A 39 10.19 -4.51 23.46
C THR A 39 10.28 -4.36 21.95
N ALA A 40 11.42 -4.73 21.34
CA ALA A 40 11.58 -4.74 19.87
C ALA A 40 10.51 -5.59 19.18
N SER A 41 10.13 -6.74 19.76
CA SER A 41 9.05 -7.59 19.24
C SER A 41 7.69 -6.91 19.35
N MET A 42 7.36 -6.25 20.48
CA MET A 42 6.11 -5.52 20.65
C MET A 42 6.01 -4.35 19.66
N LYS A 43 7.10 -3.61 19.46
CA LYS A 43 7.21 -2.54 18.45
C LYS A 43 6.95 -3.06 17.05
N SER A 44 7.55 -4.21 16.68
CA SER A 44 7.29 -4.87 15.39
C SER A 44 5.83 -5.27 15.26
N ASN A 45 5.23 -5.88 16.28
CA ASN A 45 3.83 -6.30 16.26
C ASN A 45 2.88 -5.10 16.09
N VAL A 46 3.06 -4.03 16.83
CA VAL A 46 2.24 -2.80 16.72
C VAL A 46 2.39 -2.18 15.33
N SER A 47 3.60 -2.15 14.77
CA SER A 47 3.86 -1.56 13.44
C SER A 47 3.28 -2.42 12.31
N SER A 48 3.44 -3.76 12.39
CA SER A 48 3.03 -4.69 11.33
C SER A 48 1.52 -4.99 11.33
N ALA A 49 0.83 -4.79 12.45
CA ALA A 49 -0.58 -5.18 12.58
C ALA A 49 -1.48 -4.56 11.51
N ALA A 50 -1.31 -3.27 11.21
CA ALA A 50 -2.06 -2.60 10.16
C ALA A 50 -1.69 -3.11 8.75
N LEU A 51 -0.44 -3.49 8.54
CA LEU A 51 0.01 -4.06 7.26
C LEU A 51 -0.57 -5.45 7.03
N ILE A 52 -0.62 -6.29 8.06
CA ILE A 52 -1.25 -7.61 8.01
C ILE A 52 -2.76 -7.47 7.75
N GLY A 53 -3.43 -6.55 8.46
CA GLY A 53 -4.81 -6.20 8.19
C GLY A 53 -5.03 -5.76 6.74
N ALA A 54 -4.11 -4.95 6.20
CA ALA A 54 -4.18 -4.47 4.83
C ALA A 54 -4.03 -5.59 3.79
N VAL A 55 -3.21 -6.62 4.02
CA VAL A 55 -3.15 -7.81 3.15
C VAL A 55 -4.53 -8.43 3.00
N LEU A 56 -5.21 -8.68 4.12
CA LEU A 56 -6.55 -9.28 4.11
C LEU A 56 -7.59 -8.35 3.46
N GLY A 57 -7.51 -7.05 3.75
CA GLY A 57 -8.37 -6.04 3.15
C GLY A 57 -8.22 -5.94 1.63
N GLN A 58 -6.99 -5.94 1.13
CA GLN A 58 -6.69 -5.87 -0.31
C GLN A 58 -7.23 -7.09 -1.07
N LEU A 59 -7.06 -8.29 -0.52
CA LEU A 59 -7.61 -9.51 -1.10
C LEU A 59 -9.14 -9.50 -1.09
N ALA A 60 -9.74 -9.17 0.05
CA ALA A 60 -11.20 -9.16 0.20
C ALA A 60 -11.85 -8.09 -0.68
N PHE A 61 -11.46 -6.84 -0.55
CA PHE A 61 -12.07 -5.73 -1.28
C PHE A 61 -11.61 -5.64 -2.74
N GLY A 62 -10.47 -6.23 -3.09
CA GLY A 62 -10.11 -6.46 -4.49
C GLY A 62 -11.18 -7.29 -5.20
N PHE A 63 -11.52 -8.44 -4.65
CA PHE A 63 -12.57 -9.30 -5.19
C PHE A 63 -13.98 -8.69 -5.05
N LEU A 64 -14.32 -8.21 -3.87
CA LEU A 64 -15.65 -7.62 -3.62
C LEU A 64 -15.91 -6.39 -4.49
N GLY A 65 -14.85 -5.61 -4.81
CA GLY A 65 -14.93 -4.45 -5.69
C GLY A 65 -15.36 -4.80 -7.12
N ASP A 66 -14.93 -5.94 -7.65
CA ASP A 66 -15.35 -6.42 -8.97
C ASP A 66 -16.77 -7.00 -8.93
N VAL A 67 -17.17 -7.66 -7.83
CA VAL A 67 -18.47 -8.35 -7.69
C VAL A 67 -19.61 -7.40 -7.28
N TYR A 68 -19.38 -6.55 -6.27
CA TYR A 68 -20.44 -5.70 -5.67
C TYR A 68 -20.37 -4.24 -6.08
N GLY A 69 -19.29 -3.84 -6.74
CA GLY A 69 -19.04 -2.47 -7.20
C GLY A 69 -18.09 -1.68 -6.31
N ARG A 70 -17.48 -0.68 -6.92
CA ARG A 70 -16.46 0.15 -6.28
C ARG A 70 -17.05 1.02 -5.19
N LYS A 71 -18.19 1.65 -5.46
CA LYS A 71 -18.89 2.56 -4.54
C LYS A 71 -19.24 1.90 -3.21
N LYS A 72 -19.94 0.77 -3.25
CA LYS A 72 -20.39 0.06 -2.02
C LYS A 72 -19.21 -0.36 -1.17
N CYS A 73 -18.18 -0.90 -1.81
CA CYS A 73 -16.98 -1.33 -1.13
C CYS A 73 -16.21 -0.15 -0.53
N MET A 74 -16.11 1.00 -1.22
CA MET A 74 -15.47 2.21 -0.70
C MET A 74 -16.22 2.83 0.49
N VAL A 75 -17.54 2.66 0.60
CA VAL A 75 -18.31 3.06 1.79
C VAL A 75 -17.99 2.12 2.96
N ALA A 76 -17.91 0.81 2.70
CA ALA A 76 -17.56 -0.16 3.73
C ALA A 76 -16.13 0.04 4.27
N THR A 77 -15.16 0.33 3.40
CA THR A 77 -13.77 0.64 3.83
C THR A 77 -13.71 1.90 4.67
N CYS A 78 -14.44 2.97 4.33
CA CYS A 78 -14.55 4.16 5.18
C CYS A 78 -15.09 3.84 6.57
N ALA A 79 -16.12 3.01 6.68
CA ALA A 79 -16.68 2.62 7.97
C ALA A 79 -15.63 1.86 8.83
N LEU A 80 -14.84 0.99 8.20
CA LEU A 80 -13.74 0.27 8.86
C LEU A 80 -12.61 1.21 9.29
N LEU A 81 -12.26 2.22 8.49
CA LEU A 81 -11.26 3.23 8.83
C LEU A 81 -11.70 4.05 10.05
N ILE A 82 -12.94 4.53 10.06
CA ILE A 82 -13.51 5.28 11.19
C ILE A 82 -13.52 4.41 12.45
N PHE A 83 -14.06 3.20 12.35
CA PHE A 83 -14.17 2.29 13.49
C PHE A 83 -12.78 1.89 14.03
N GLY A 84 -11.88 1.45 13.16
CA GLY A 84 -10.52 1.07 13.54
C GLY A 84 -9.71 2.23 14.11
N GLY A 85 -9.83 3.43 13.54
CA GLY A 85 -9.16 4.64 14.04
C GLY A 85 -9.65 5.04 15.44
N ILE A 86 -10.97 4.99 15.67
CA ILE A 86 -11.55 5.23 17.00
C ILE A 86 -11.03 4.19 18.02
N LEU A 87 -11.00 2.90 17.66
CA LEU A 87 -10.46 1.86 18.53
C LEU A 87 -8.99 2.09 18.85
N CYS A 88 -8.18 2.54 17.87
CA CYS A 88 -6.77 2.87 18.12
C CYS A 88 -6.64 4.03 19.12
N ALA A 89 -7.38 5.13 18.92
CA ALA A 89 -7.35 6.28 19.81
C ALA A 89 -7.88 5.96 21.23
N ALA A 90 -8.86 5.06 21.33
CA ALA A 90 -9.49 4.65 22.60
C ALA A 90 -8.81 3.42 23.24
N ALA A 91 -7.69 2.91 22.70
CA ALA A 91 -7.08 1.68 23.17
C ALA A 91 -6.79 1.71 24.67
N TYR A 92 -7.31 0.71 25.41
CA TYR A 92 -7.15 0.57 26.84
C TYR A 92 -7.22 -0.92 27.24
N GLY A 93 -6.38 -1.31 28.21
CA GLY A 93 -6.32 -2.71 28.66
C GLY A 93 -6.03 -2.88 30.16
N GLY A 94 -6.14 -1.81 30.96
CA GLY A 94 -5.88 -1.84 32.40
C GLY A 94 -4.39 -1.89 32.76
N SER A 95 -3.53 -2.37 31.85
CA SER A 95 -2.06 -2.36 31.98
C SER A 95 -1.42 -1.94 30.66
N GLY A 96 -0.15 -1.50 30.70
CA GLY A 96 0.59 -1.12 29.49
C GLY A 96 0.65 -2.27 28.47
N HIS A 97 0.95 -3.48 28.91
CA HIS A 97 1.02 -4.66 28.07
C HIS A 97 -0.32 -4.97 27.37
N ASN A 98 -1.42 -4.98 28.12
CA ASN A 98 -2.75 -5.25 27.56
C ASN A 98 -3.23 -4.12 26.63
N THR A 99 -2.91 -2.87 26.95
CA THR A 99 -3.20 -1.70 26.08
C THR A 99 -2.50 -1.85 24.73
N LEU A 100 -1.26 -2.30 24.71
CA LEU A 100 -0.52 -2.54 23.46
C LEU A 100 -1.10 -3.70 22.66
N TRP A 101 -1.55 -4.78 23.29
CA TRP A 101 -2.24 -5.87 22.60
C TRP A 101 -3.59 -5.43 22.02
N PHE A 102 -4.35 -4.63 22.77
CA PHE A 102 -5.57 -4.03 22.24
C PHE A 102 -5.27 -3.12 21.04
N LEU A 103 -4.21 -2.33 21.11
CA LEU A 103 -3.78 -1.46 20.01
C LEU A 103 -3.38 -2.28 18.77
N ILE A 104 -2.68 -3.42 18.93
CA ILE A 104 -2.38 -4.34 17.83
C ILE A 104 -3.66 -4.81 17.15
N PHE A 105 -4.66 -5.25 17.91
CA PHE A 105 -5.96 -5.69 17.38
C PHE A 105 -6.69 -4.55 16.65
N ALA A 106 -6.76 -3.36 17.26
CA ALA A 106 -7.40 -2.18 16.68
C ALA A 106 -6.72 -1.75 15.36
N ARG A 107 -5.38 -1.78 15.32
CA ARG A 107 -4.60 -1.51 14.10
C ARG A 107 -4.83 -2.55 13.01
N GLY A 108 -5.07 -3.81 13.37
CA GLY A 108 -5.46 -4.84 12.41
C GLY A 108 -6.78 -4.53 11.70
N ILE A 109 -7.79 -4.07 12.46
CA ILE A 109 -9.09 -3.63 11.91
C ILE A 109 -8.92 -2.38 11.02
N LEU A 110 -8.18 -1.37 11.50
CA LEU A 110 -7.86 -0.18 10.74
C LEU A 110 -7.18 -0.55 9.41
N GLY A 111 -6.18 -1.42 9.49
CA GLY A 111 -5.45 -1.93 8.32
C GLY A 111 -6.32 -2.66 7.32
N PHE A 112 -7.32 -3.42 7.76
CA PHE A 112 -8.28 -4.08 6.88
C PHE A 112 -9.07 -3.07 6.05
N GLY A 113 -9.47 -1.94 6.63
CA GLY A 113 -10.07 -0.80 5.92
C GLY A 113 -9.10 -0.16 4.92
N ILE A 114 -7.87 0.17 5.36
CA ILE A 114 -6.80 0.73 4.52
C ILE A 114 -6.54 -0.16 3.29
N GLY A 115 -6.46 -1.49 3.52
CA GLY A 115 -6.21 -2.43 2.44
C GLY A 115 -7.24 -2.35 1.32
N GLY A 116 -8.51 -2.21 1.66
CA GLY A 116 -9.58 -2.10 0.67
C GLY A 116 -9.51 -0.84 -0.20
N GLU A 117 -8.94 0.26 0.31
CA GLU A 117 -8.80 1.51 -0.44
C GLU A 117 -7.92 1.37 -1.69
N TYR A 118 -6.84 0.62 -1.61
CA TYR A 118 -5.84 0.50 -2.69
C TYR A 118 -6.45 0.01 -4.01
N PRO A 119 -7.03 -1.20 -4.10
CA PRO A 119 -7.61 -1.69 -5.36
C PRO A 119 -8.82 -0.87 -5.80
N LEU A 120 -9.66 -0.42 -4.88
CA LEU A 120 -10.88 0.33 -5.19
C LEU A 120 -10.58 1.72 -5.76
N ALA A 121 -9.66 2.47 -5.15
CA ALA A 121 -9.28 3.79 -5.61
C ALA A 121 -8.49 3.72 -6.93
N ALA A 122 -7.60 2.73 -7.09
CA ALA A 122 -6.87 2.49 -8.33
C ALA A 122 -7.82 2.16 -9.48
N ALA A 123 -8.70 1.16 -9.31
CA ALA A 123 -9.70 0.78 -10.30
C ALA A 123 -10.61 1.96 -10.64
N SER A 124 -11.22 2.57 -9.63
CA SER A 124 -12.13 3.71 -9.82
C SER A 124 -11.47 4.91 -10.52
N SER A 125 -10.20 5.23 -10.20
CA SER A 125 -9.47 6.33 -10.84
C SER A 125 -9.12 6.03 -12.30
N SER A 126 -8.79 4.77 -12.60
CA SER A 126 -8.46 4.31 -13.95
C SER A 126 -9.70 4.20 -14.85
N GLU A 127 -10.83 3.72 -14.32
CA GLU A 127 -12.06 3.42 -15.05
C GLU A 127 -12.86 4.67 -15.47
N ASP A 128 -12.60 5.82 -14.87
CA ASP A 128 -13.15 7.13 -15.28
C ASP A 128 -12.23 7.88 -16.26
N ALA A 129 -11.11 7.29 -16.69
CA ALA A 129 -10.18 7.93 -17.60
C ALA A 129 -10.69 7.90 -19.05
N THR A 130 -10.37 8.97 -19.79
CA THR A 130 -10.78 9.16 -21.19
C THR A 130 -9.74 8.68 -22.21
N SER A 131 -8.51 8.42 -21.75
CA SER A 131 -7.40 7.91 -22.57
C SER A 131 -6.37 7.20 -21.70
N PRO A 132 -5.46 6.38 -22.27
CA PRO A 132 -4.38 5.75 -21.52
C PRO A 132 -3.49 6.75 -20.78
N ALA A 133 -3.16 7.89 -21.40
CA ALA A 133 -2.36 8.94 -20.80
C ALA A 133 -3.10 9.63 -19.63
N ASP A 134 -4.40 9.86 -19.77
CA ASP A 134 -5.26 10.39 -18.70
C ASP A 134 -5.37 9.40 -17.54
N ARG A 135 -5.53 8.09 -17.84
CA ARG A 135 -5.52 7.00 -16.85
C ARG A 135 -4.27 7.04 -15.98
N ASN A 136 -3.10 6.99 -16.60
CA ASN A 136 -1.83 6.93 -15.90
C ASN A 136 -1.62 8.16 -15.02
N ARG A 137 -1.94 9.35 -15.55
CA ARG A 137 -1.84 10.61 -14.81
C ARG A 137 -2.80 10.67 -13.62
N ARG A 138 -4.07 10.28 -13.80
CA ARG A 138 -5.09 10.28 -12.73
C ARG A 138 -4.72 9.32 -11.61
N VAL A 139 -4.31 8.11 -11.94
CA VAL A 139 -3.91 7.10 -10.96
C VAL A 139 -2.68 7.57 -10.18
N ALA A 140 -1.65 8.08 -10.86
CA ALA A 140 -0.44 8.59 -10.23
C ALA A 140 -0.71 9.83 -9.35
N LEU A 141 -1.57 10.76 -9.79
CA LEU A 141 -1.99 11.92 -8.99
C LEU A 141 -2.79 11.50 -7.76
N THR A 142 -3.71 10.53 -7.88
CA THR A 142 -4.45 9.98 -6.74
C THR A 142 -3.47 9.40 -5.71
N PHE A 143 -2.48 8.64 -6.18
CA PHE A 143 -1.47 8.04 -5.34
C PHE A 143 -0.50 9.07 -4.72
N SER A 144 -0.22 10.18 -5.39
CA SER A 144 0.71 11.21 -4.89
C SER A 144 0.27 11.83 -3.56
N LEU A 145 -1.03 11.78 -3.22
CA LEU A 145 -1.54 12.22 -1.93
C LEU A 145 -1.08 11.33 -0.76
N GLN A 146 -0.56 10.13 -1.03
CA GLN A 146 0.18 9.34 -0.05
C GLN A 146 1.37 10.12 0.52
N GLY A 147 2.16 10.77 -0.33
CA GLY A 147 3.31 11.58 0.11
C GLY A 147 2.89 12.77 0.98
N VAL A 148 1.76 13.40 0.66
CA VAL A 148 1.18 14.48 1.49
C VAL A 148 0.74 13.94 2.85
N GLY A 149 0.14 12.74 2.88
CA GLY A 149 -0.26 12.06 4.12
C GLY A 149 0.94 11.74 5.02
N PHE A 150 2.04 11.25 4.45
CA PHE A 150 3.29 11.00 5.19
C PHE A 150 3.87 12.28 5.79
N LEU A 151 3.95 13.35 5.01
CA LEU A 151 4.42 14.64 5.51
C LEU A 151 3.49 15.17 6.61
N PHE A 152 2.17 15.10 6.41
CA PHE A 152 1.19 15.56 7.40
C PHE A 152 1.30 14.78 8.72
N ALA A 153 1.51 13.46 8.68
CA ALA A 153 1.74 12.66 9.88
C ALA A 153 3.00 13.12 10.64
N GLY A 154 4.09 13.39 9.93
CA GLY A 154 5.32 13.95 10.52
C GLY A 154 5.09 15.32 11.17
N VAL A 155 4.39 16.23 10.46
CA VAL A 155 4.06 17.58 10.96
C VAL A 155 3.15 17.49 12.20
N MET A 156 2.13 16.63 12.19
CA MET A 156 1.26 16.46 13.35
C MET A 156 2.02 15.88 14.56
N GLY A 157 2.94 14.93 14.33
CA GLY A 157 3.84 14.46 15.35
C GLY A 157 4.68 15.59 15.96
N LEU A 158 5.28 16.43 15.12
CA LEU A 158 6.05 17.60 15.56
C LEU A 158 5.20 18.60 16.34
N VAL A 159 3.97 18.87 15.90
CA VAL A 159 3.02 19.74 16.62
C VAL A 159 2.73 19.17 18.02
N MET A 160 2.44 17.89 18.14
CA MET A 160 2.13 17.26 19.44
C MET A 160 3.30 17.34 20.41
N VAL A 161 4.51 17.07 19.95
CA VAL A 161 5.75 17.16 20.78
C VAL A 161 6.06 18.60 21.22
N ASN A 162 5.61 19.63 20.48
CA ASN A 162 5.79 21.04 20.89
C ASN A 162 4.67 21.55 21.81
N VAL A 163 3.50 20.94 21.81
CA VAL A 163 2.32 21.38 22.58
C VAL A 163 2.21 20.67 23.92
N LEU A 164 2.64 19.41 24.01
CA LEU A 164 2.53 18.55 25.17
C LEU A 164 3.91 18.24 25.75
N ASP A 165 3.99 17.97 27.07
CA ASP A 165 5.24 17.67 27.76
C ASP A 165 5.67 16.21 27.50
N ASP A 166 6.81 16.01 26.85
CA ASP A 166 7.38 14.70 26.52
C ASP A 166 7.92 13.94 27.74
N LYS A 167 8.03 14.59 28.91
CA LYS A 167 8.44 13.98 30.19
C LYS A 167 7.25 13.46 31.00
N SER A 168 6.05 13.90 30.71
CA SER A 168 4.81 13.49 31.36
C SER A 168 4.24 12.23 30.71
N LYS A 169 4.13 11.12 31.45
CA LYS A 169 3.50 9.88 30.94
C LYS A 169 2.05 10.10 30.49
N ARG A 170 1.33 11.01 31.15
CA ARG A 170 -0.04 11.37 30.77
C ARG A 170 -0.07 12.10 29.43
N ASP A 171 0.86 13.00 29.21
CA ASP A 171 0.92 13.79 27.99
C ASP A 171 1.42 12.95 26.81
N LEU A 172 2.38 12.03 27.05
CA LEU A 172 2.77 11.01 26.06
C LEU A 172 1.57 10.13 25.64
N GLU A 173 0.72 9.71 26.60
CA GLU A 173 -0.49 8.97 26.29
C GLU A 173 -1.49 9.81 25.48
N LEU A 174 -1.67 11.06 25.84
CA LEU A 174 -2.54 11.99 25.12
C LEU A 174 -2.03 12.24 23.69
N MET A 175 -0.71 12.37 23.50
CA MET A 175 -0.09 12.55 22.17
C MET A 175 -0.50 11.45 21.19
N TRP A 176 -0.25 10.17 21.52
CA TRP A 176 -0.53 9.10 20.56
C TRP A 176 -2.03 8.87 20.36
N ARG A 177 -2.87 9.12 21.39
CA ARG A 177 -4.33 9.04 21.24
C ARG A 177 -4.86 10.10 20.29
N ILE A 178 -4.41 11.36 20.43
CA ILE A 178 -4.77 12.45 19.52
C ILE A 178 -4.26 12.15 18.10
N LEU A 179 -3.03 11.68 17.96
CA LEU A 179 -2.47 11.34 16.65
C LEU A 179 -3.28 10.28 15.91
N PHE A 180 -3.75 9.23 16.58
CA PHE A 180 -4.68 8.28 15.97
C PHE A 180 -6.07 8.90 15.71
N GLY A 181 -6.57 9.74 16.61
CA GLY A 181 -7.87 10.40 16.47
C GLY A 181 -7.94 11.36 15.26
N ILE A 182 -6.83 12.05 14.94
CA ILE A 182 -6.74 12.92 13.76
C ILE A 182 -6.97 12.12 12.46
N GLY A 183 -6.50 10.87 12.37
CA GLY A 183 -6.71 9.99 11.23
C GLY A 183 -8.18 9.67 10.95
N VAL A 184 -9.06 9.77 11.95
CA VAL A 184 -10.50 9.53 11.77
C VAL A 184 -11.20 10.68 11.02
N LEU A 185 -10.71 11.91 11.13
CA LEU A 185 -11.38 13.10 10.61
C LEU A 185 -11.55 13.09 9.07
N PRO A 186 -10.51 12.78 8.26
CA PRO A 186 -10.67 12.70 6.82
C PRO A 186 -11.64 11.59 6.39
N ALA A 187 -11.65 10.45 7.09
CA ALA A 187 -12.57 9.34 6.79
C ALA A 187 -14.03 9.71 7.05
N LEU A 188 -14.32 10.46 8.14
CA LEU A 188 -15.66 11.01 8.42
C LEU A 188 -16.13 11.96 7.32
N PHE A 189 -15.24 12.80 6.79
CA PHE A 189 -15.57 13.66 5.66
C PHE A 189 -15.82 12.85 4.38
N LEU A 190 -15.00 11.85 4.11
CA LEU A 190 -15.08 11.03 2.90
C LEU A 190 -16.36 10.19 2.83
N VAL A 191 -16.83 9.63 3.93
CA VAL A 191 -17.99 8.71 3.91
C VAL A 191 -19.23 9.38 3.33
N TYR A 192 -19.48 10.66 3.66
CA TYR A 192 -20.59 11.42 3.11
C TYR A 192 -20.55 11.50 1.57
N TYR A 193 -19.38 11.85 1.02
CA TYR A 193 -19.22 11.95 -0.44
C TYR A 193 -19.26 10.59 -1.14
N ARG A 194 -18.79 9.53 -0.50
CA ARG A 194 -18.81 8.17 -1.06
C ARG A 194 -20.21 7.59 -1.15
N ILE A 195 -21.08 7.90 -0.18
CA ILE A 195 -22.49 7.51 -0.22
C ILE A 195 -23.20 8.17 -1.42
N THR A 196 -22.86 9.39 -1.77
CA THR A 196 -23.48 10.16 -2.86
C THR A 196 -22.77 9.94 -4.22
N ALA A 197 -21.58 9.32 -4.25
CA ALA A 197 -20.84 9.08 -5.48
C ALA A 197 -21.58 8.09 -6.41
N GLU A 198 -21.25 8.15 -7.71
CA GLU A 198 -21.68 7.16 -8.71
C GLU A 198 -20.60 6.13 -8.97
N GLU A 199 -20.98 4.95 -9.46
CA GLU A 199 -20.03 3.96 -9.96
C GLU A 199 -19.24 4.50 -11.17
N PRO A 200 -17.97 4.07 -11.37
CA PRO A 200 -17.18 4.46 -12.52
C PRO A 200 -17.80 4.07 -13.86
N THR A 201 -17.52 4.85 -14.90
CA THR A 201 -18.13 4.70 -16.22
C THR A 201 -17.85 3.34 -16.87
N ALA A 202 -16.59 2.86 -16.84
CA ALA A 202 -16.23 1.57 -17.42
C ALA A 202 -16.89 0.40 -16.64
N TYR A 203 -16.98 0.49 -15.32
CA TYR A 203 -17.68 -0.52 -14.53
C TYR A 203 -19.17 -0.57 -14.83
N ARG A 204 -19.84 0.58 -14.99
CA ARG A 204 -21.26 0.63 -15.39
C ARG A 204 -21.49 0.03 -16.77
N ALA A 205 -20.60 0.29 -17.72
CA ALA A 205 -20.67 -0.29 -19.06
C ALA A 205 -20.51 -1.83 -19.02
N MET A 206 -19.53 -2.33 -18.26
CA MET A 206 -19.32 -3.76 -18.06
C MET A 206 -20.55 -4.45 -17.46
N MET A 207 -21.19 -3.83 -16.46
CA MET A 207 -22.40 -4.37 -15.83
C MET A 207 -23.59 -4.38 -16.80
N ALA A 208 -23.72 -3.38 -17.68
CA ALA A 208 -24.76 -3.33 -18.72
C ALA A 208 -24.57 -4.47 -19.75
N ASP A 209 -23.34 -4.84 -20.06
CA ASP A 209 -23.00 -5.96 -20.95
C ASP A 209 -23.17 -7.35 -20.30
N GLN A 210 -23.65 -7.45 -19.08
CA GLN A 210 -23.88 -8.68 -18.32
C GLN A 210 -22.65 -9.60 -18.18
N VAL A 211 -21.44 -9.04 -18.21
CA VAL A 211 -20.21 -9.81 -17.98
C VAL A 211 -20.17 -10.30 -16.54
N SER A 212 -20.30 -11.62 -16.36
CA SER A 212 -20.30 -12.22 -15.03
C SER A 212 -18.90 -12.38 -14.48
N VAL A 213 -18.48 -11.48 -13.58
CA VAL A 213 -17.19 -11.56 -12.86
C VAL A 213 -17.09 -12.84 -12.00
N LYS A 214 -18.25 -13.32 -11.48
CA LYS A 214 -18.31 -14.53 -10.65
C LYS A 214 -17.87 -15.81 -11.37
N ALA A 215 -17.92 -15.80 -12.71
CA ALA A 215 -17.52 -16.95 -13.52
C ALA A 215 -16.00 -17.03 -13.76
N VAL A 216 -15.25 -15.97 -13.50
CA VAL A 216 -13.81 -15.95 -13.76
C VAL A 216 -13.06 -16.73 -12.68
N ARG A 217 -12.46 -17.85 -13.08
CA ARG A 217 -11.68 -18.73 -12.18
C ARG A 217 -10.22 -18.27 -12.10
N TRP A 218 -9.59 -18.46 -10.96
CA TRP A 218 -8.16 -18.16 -10.78
C TRP A 218 -7.27 -18.88 -11.79
N ASN A 219 -7.61 -20.11 -12.20
CA ASN A 219 -6.88 -20.83 -13.26
C ASN A 219 -6.87 -20.08 -14.58
N PHE A 220 -7.97 -19.41 -14.96
CA PHE A 220 -8.03 -18.56 -16.13
C PHE A 220 -7.09 -17.37 -16.00
N ILE A 221 -7.12 -16.69 -14.84
CA ILE A 221 -6.23 -15.53 -14.58
C ILE A 221 -4.77 -15.96 -14.65
N LEU A 222 -4.40 -17.06 -14.02
CA LEU A 222 -3.02 -17.56 -14.02
C LEU A 222 -2.56 -18.00 -15.43
N LYS A 223 -3.44 -18.61 -16.22
CA LYS A 223 -3.12 -19.05 -17.59
C LYS A 223 -2.86 -17.86 -18.53
N HIS A 224 -3.70 -16.81 -18.49
CA HIS A 224 -3.64 -15.70 -19.43
C HIS A 224 -2.90 -14.46 -18.92
N TYR A 225 -2.88 -14.23 -17.61
CA TYR A 225 -2.27 -13.06 -16.96
C TYR A 225 -1.17 -13.39 -15.96
N GLY A 226 -0.75 -14.66 -15.84
CA GLY A 226 0.19 -15.11 -14.81
C GLY A 226 1.53 -14.39 -14.85
N LYS A 227 2.09 -14.11 -16.04
CA LYS A 227 3.33 -13.33 -16.17
C LYS A 227 3.17 -11.89 -15.69
N SER A 228 2.07 -11.24 -16.06
CA SER A 228 1.74 -9.89 -15.59
C SER A 228 1.55 -9.87 -14.09
N LEU A 229 0.87 -10.90 -13.54
CA LEU A 229 0.62 -11.02 -12.11
C LEU A 229 1.92 -11.27 -11.33
N LEU A 230 2.83 -12.10 -11.84
CA LEU A 230 4.16 -12.27 -11.26
C LEU A 230 4.95 -10.95 -11.28
N GLY A 231 4.88 -10.20 -12.38
CA GLY A 231 5.51 -8.89 -12.50
C GLY A 231 4.97 -7.90 -11.48
N THR A 232 3.66 -7.66 -11.48
CA THR A 232 3.03 -6.65 -10.61
C THR A 232 3.10 -7.03 -9.13
N ALA A 233 2.78 -8.27 -8.77
CA ALA A 233 2.80 -8.74 -7.40
C ALA A 233 4.23 -8.91 -6.85
N GLY A 234 5.13 -9.50 -7.65
CA GLY A 234 6.50 -9.78 -7.23
C GLY A 234 7.34 -8.51 -7.07
N THR A 235 7.25 -7.56 -8.01
CA THR A 235 7.97 -6.29 -7.87
C THR A 235 7.45 -5.47 -6.69
N TRP A 236 6.14 -5.47 -6.47
CA TRP A 236 5.55 -4.76 -5.33
C TRP A 236 5.95 -5.42 -3.99
N PHE A 237 5.92 -6.76 -3.93
CA PHE A 237 6.36 -7.52 -2.75
C PHE A 237 7.81 -7.17 -2.34
N LEU A 238 8.74 -7.29 -3.28
CA LEU A 238 10.15 -7.02 -3.01
C LEU A 238 10.39 -5.55 -2.65
N PHE A 239 9.78 -4.64 -3.38
CA PHE A 239 9.93 -3.21 -3.14
C PHE A 239 9.39 -2.79 -1.76
N ASP A 240 8.20 -3.26 -1.36
CA ASP A 240 7.57 -2.87 -0.11
C ASP A 240 8.32 -3.41 1.13
N ILE A 241 9.10 -4.50 1.03
CA ILE A 241 10.03 -4.92 2.09
C ILE A 241 10.95 -3.76 2.48
N VAL A 242 11.52 -3.09 1.49
CA VAL A 242 12.48 -2.00 1.68
C VAL A 242 11.77 -0.70 2.06
N PHE A 243 10.70 -0.36 1.33
CA PHE A 243 10.00 0.91 1.47
C PHE A 243 9.36 1.09 2.85
N TYR A 244 8.62 0.09 3.35
CA TYR A 244 7.94 0.18 4.63
C TYR A 244 8.89 0.04 5.82
N ALA A 245 9.97 -0.76 5.70
CA ALA A 245 11.03 -0.77 6.70
C ALA A 245 11.63 0.63 6.91
N GLN A 246 11.89 1.38 5.85
CA GLN A 246 12.38 2.75 5.95
C GLN A 246 11.33 3.71 6.52
N ASN A 247 10.11 3.71 5.97
CA ASN A 247 9.10 4.69 6.32
C ASN A 247 8.55 4.53 7.74
N LEU A 248 8.34 3.29 8.21
CA LEU A 248 7.76 3.04 9.53
C LEU A 248 8.77 3.13 10.66
N PHE A 249 10.06 3.13 10.35
CA PHE A 249 11.14 3.18 11.35
C PHE A 249 12.09 4.38 11.16
N SER A 250 11.78 5.34 10.27
CA SER A 250 12.65 6.49 10.03
C SER A 250 12.97 7.27 11.32
N ALA A 251 11.97 7.57 12.16
CA ALA A 251 12.22 8.21 13.45
C ALA A 251 13.10 7.34 14.38
N SER A 252 12.90 6.01 14.36
CA SER A 252 13.74 5.10 15.16
C SER A 252 15.18 4.98 14.62
N ILE A 253 15.39 5.12 13.32
CA ILE A 253 16.74 5.20 12.73
C ILE A 253 17.42 6.49 13.20
N LEU A 254 16.69 7.60 13.21
CA LEU A 254 17.19 8.90 13.63
C LEU A 254 17.65 8.94 15.10
N THR A 255 17.10 8.10 16.00
CA THR A 255 17.62 7.99 17.38
C THR A 255 19.06 7.49 17.45
N VAL A 256 19.53 6.78 16.41
CA VAL A 256 20.90 6.24 16.32
C VAL A 256 21.82 7.22 15.61
N VAL A 257 21.30 7.97 14.63
CA VAL A 257 22.03 8.95 13.83
C VAL A 257 22.25 10.22 14.67
N GLY A 258 23.50 10.60 14.89
CA GLY A 258 23.86 11.73 15.75
C GLY A 258 23.61 11.49 17.25
N ALA A 259 23.33 10.23 17.67
CA ALA A 259 23.11 9.82 19.05
C ALA A 259 22.12 10.71 19.82
N THR A 260 21.04 11.17 19.16
CA THR A 260 20.03 12.02 19.80
C THR A 260 18.86 11.20 20.36
N SER A 261 18.44 11.55 21.58
CA SER A 261 17.22 11.02 22.22
C SER A 261 16.13 12.09 22.37
N ASP A 262 16.38 13.31 21.91
CA ASP A 262 15.42 14.41 21.97
C ASP A 262 14.30 14.20 20.96
N LEU A 263 13.07 13.98 21.44
CA LEU A 263 11.89 13.67 20.64
C LEU A 263 11.56 14.79 19.65
N ARG A 264 11.80 16.06 20.02
CA ARG A 264 11.58 17.22 19.13
C ARG A 264 12.55 17.20 17.96
N THR A 265 13.84 16.96 18.22
CA THR A 265 14.87 16.88 17.17
C THR A 265 14.56 15.73 16.20
N ILE A 266 14.17 14.56 16.72
CA ILE A 266 13.76 13.40 15.91
C ILE A 266 12.56 13.76 15.04
N ALA A 267 11.53 14.43 15.58
CA ALA A 267 10.35 14.84 14.83
C ALA A 267 10.68 15.83 13.72
N VAL A 268 11.54 16.84 13.98
CA VAL A 268 12.02 17.80 12.95
C VAL A 268 12.76 17.08 11.82
N GLN A 269 13.70 16.20 12.16
CA GLN A 269 14.47 15.45 11.17
C GLN A 269 13.57 14.54 10.33
N ASN A 270 12.55 13.91 10.92
CA ASN A 270 11.58 13.08 10.21
C ASN A 270 10.73 13.90 9.22
N VAL A 271 10.34 15.13 9.58
CA VAL A 271 9.66 16.07 8.68
C VAL A 271 10.59 16.45 7.51
N LEU A 272 11.87 16.74 7.77
CA LEU A 272 12.84 17.06 6.72
C LEU A 272 13.01 15.91 5.72
N ILE A 273 13.11 14.69 6.18
CA ILE A 273 13.14 13.48 5.33
C ILE A 273 11.89 13.42 4.45
N SER A 274 10.70 13.65 5.02
CA SER A 274 9.45 13.65 4.28
C SER A 274 9.37 14.77 3.24
N CYS A 275 9.95 15.95 3.53
CA CYS A 275 10.07 17.06 2.58
C CYS A 275 10.97 16.71 1.39
N VAL A 276 12.06 15.97 1.58
CA VAL A 276 12.92 15.49 0.49
C VAL A 276 12.21 14.40 -0.34
N ALA A 277 11.44 13.53 0.32
CA ALA A 277 10.75 12.40 -0.31
C ALA A 277 9.55 12.85 -1.18
N LEU A 278 8.78 13.84 -0.72
CA LEU A 278 7.51 14.26 -1.34
C LEU A 278 7.62 14.67 -2.81
N PRO A 279 8.61 15.48 -3.26
CA PRO A 279 8.73 15.87 -4.66
C PRO A 279 8.82 14.70 -5.63
N GLY A 280 9.32 13.53 -5.20
CA GLY A 280 9.43 12.32 -6.02
C GLY A 280 8.10 11.89 -6.63
N TYR A 281 7.00 11.98 -5.89
CA TYR A 281 5.66 11.67 -6.41
C TYR A 281 5.26 12.59 -7.58
N TYR A 282 5.47 13.89 -7.46
CA TYR A 282 5.07 14.85 -8.49
C TYR A 282 5.97 14.78 -9.71
N VAL A 283 7.26 14.52 -9.51
CA VAL A 283 8.21 14.24 -10.60
C VAL A 283 7.76 12.98 -11.35
N ALA A 284 7.35 11.92 -10.65
CA ALA A 284 6.78 10.72 -11.26
C ALA A 284 5.53 11.06 -12.10
N VAL A 285 4.57 11.81 -11.55
CA VAL A 285 3.35 12.24 -12.28
C VAL A 285 3.69 13.00 -13.56
N PHE A 286 4.69 13.90 -13.50
CA PHE A 286 5.10 14.69 -14.66
C PHE A 286 5.74 13.85 -15.77
N PHE A 287 6.53 12.84 -15.40
CA PHE A 287 7.28 12.02 -16.34
C PHE A 287 6.60 10.72 -16.74
N ILE A 288 5.48 10.32 -16.09
CA ILE A 288 4.87 8.99 -16.23
C ILE A 288 4.47 8.63 -17.67
N ASN A 289 4.01 9.59 -18.45
CA ASN A 289 3.65 9.41 -19.85
C ASN A 289 4.81 9.72 -20.81
N LYS A 290 5.89 10.38 -20.34
CA LYS A 290 7.03 10.75 -21.19
C LYS A 290 8.12 9.66 -21.20
N LEU A 291 8.45 9.13 -20.03
CA LEU A 291 9.47 8.09 -19.86
C LEU A 291 8.88 6.67 -19.90
N GLY A 292 7.60 6.53 -19.56
CA GLY A 292 6.97 5.23 -19.34
C GLY A 292 7.18 4.74 -17.89
N ARG A 293 6.28 3.85 -17.47
CA ARG A 293 6.22 3.36 -16.08
C ARG A 293 7.33 2.40 -15.75
N LYS A 294 7.68 1.54 -16.72
CA LYS A 294 8.82 0.60 -16.59
C LYS A 294 10.14 1.33 -16.42
N VAL A 295 10.41 2.37 -17.22
CA VAL A 295 11.66 3.16 -17.11
C VAL A 295 11.71 3.91 -15.78
N ILE A 296 10.60 4.50 -15.35
CA ILE A 296 10.49 5.17 -14.04
C ILE A 296 10.79 4.18 -12.91
N GLN A 297 10.25 2.96 -12.97
CA GLN A 297 10.53 1.92 -11.97
C GLN A 297 12.00 1.54 -11.93
N LEU A 298 12.60 1.29 -13.09
CA LEU A 298 14.00 0.86 -13.20
C LEU A 298 14.97 1.92 -12.70
N GLN A 299 14.79 3.19 -13.11
CA GLN A 299 15.67 4.27 -12.66
C GLN A 299 15.62 4.46 -11.15
N GLY A 300 14.41 4.44 -10.55
CA GLY A 300 14.26 4.54 -9.10
C GLY A 300 15.00 3.43 -8.36
N LEU A 301 14.80 2.18 -8.77
CA LEU A 301 15.47 1.01 -8.18
C LEU A 301 16.99 1.05 -8.32
N VAL A 302 17.52 1.53 -9.46
CA VAL A 302 18.96 1.68 -9.67
C VAL A 302 19.54 2.70 -8.70
N PHE A 303 18.93 3.90 -8.60
CA PHE A 303 19.42 4.92 -7.66
C PHE A 303 19.29 4.47 -6.21
N MET A 304 18.18 3.82 -5.83
CA MET A 304 18.02 3.22 -4.49
C MET A 304 19.15 2.22 -4.19
N THR A 305 19.43 1.30 -5.11
CA THR A 305 20.50 0.31 -4.96
C THR A 305 21.85 0.97 -4.70
N ILE A 306 22.19 1.98 -5.49
CA ILE A 306 23.45 2.74 -5.34
C ILE A 306 23.53 3.42 -3.98
N ILE A 307 22.45 4.13 -3.57
CA ILE A 307 22.44 4.85 -2.31
C ILE A 307 22.50 3.89 -1.11
N PHE A 308 21.82 2.74 -1.15
CA PHE A 308 21.93 1.72 -0.10
C PHE A 308 23.33 1.14 0.02
N LEU A 309 24.03 0.94 -1.12
CA LEU A 309 25.44 0.54 -1.08
C LEU A 309 26.31 1.63 -0.45
N ILE A 310 26.10 2.91 -0.77
CA ILE A 310 26.81 4.04 -0.14
C ILE A 310 26.56 4.04 1.37
N LEU A 311 25.31 3.90 1.81
CA LEU A 311 24.94 3.83 3.23
C LEU A 311 25.57 2.61 3.93
N GLY A 312 25.61 1.45 3.26
CA GLY A 312 26.22 0.24 3.82
C GLY A 312 27.74 0.34 3.97
N ILE A 313 28.44 0.83 2.95
CA ILE A 313 29.88 1.00 2.95
C ILE A 313 30.32 2.11 3.93
N GLY A 314 29.61 3.24 3.91
CA GLY A 314 29.96 4.44 4.68
C GLY A 314 29.32 4.52 6.07
N TRP A 315 28.54 3.51 6.51
CA TRP A 315 27.70 3.60 7.71
C TRP A 315 28.42 4.11 8.95
N ASN A 316 29.63 3.60 9.21
CA ASN A 316 30.39 3.96 10.40
C ASN A 316 30.76 5.45 10.48
N THR A 317 30.86 6.13 9.34
CA THR A 317 31.12 7.58 9.25
C THR A 317 29.79 8.35 9.13
N ILE A 318 28.88 7.87 8.28
CA ILE A 318 27.62 8.57 7.95
C ILE A 318 26.69 8.67 9.17
N LYS A 319 26.67 7.66 10.06
CA LYS A 319 25.81 7.65 11.26
C LYS A 319 26.10 8.82 12.22
N ASP A 320 27.34 9.35 12.20
CA ASP A 320 27.76 10.46 13.07
C ASP A 320 27.52 11.83 12.39
N GLU A 321 27.13 11.84 11.10
CA GLU A 321 26.90 13.02 10.27
C GLU A 321 25.42 13.14 9.87
N SER A 322 24.57 13.59 10.81
CA SER A 322 23.11 13.64 10.65
C SER A 322 22.65 14.30 9.33
N THR A 323 23.31 15.39 8.89
CA THR A 323 22.94 16.09 7.65
C THR A 323 23.17 15.20 6.42
N VAL A 324 24.32 14.54 6.35
CA VAL A 324 24.66 13.63 5.22
C VAL A 324 23.68 12.47 5.20
N PHE A 325 23.39 11.89 6.37
CA PHE A 325 22.41 10.79 6.49
C PHE A 325 21.02 11.22 6.01
N ILE A 326 20.48 12.37 6.51
CA ILE A 326 19.15 12.85 6.14
C ILE A 326 19.04 13.06 4.62
N ILE A 327 20.06 13.61 3.99
CA ILE A 327 20.08 13.81 2.53
C ILE A 327 20.06 12.45 1.81
N LEU A 328 20.98 11.54 2.13
CA LEU A 328 21.07 10.23 1.48
C LEU A 328 19.80 9.41 1.71
N PHE A 329 19.32 9.34 2.94
CA PHE A 329 18.12 8.61 3.29
C PHE A 329 16.86 9.23 2.66
N GLY A 330 16.75 10.56 2.66
CA GLY A 330 15.69 11.29 1.95
C GLY A 330 15.70 11.02 0.45
N LEU A 331 16.89 10.94 -0.17
CA LEU A 331 17.05 10.61 -1.58
C LEU A 331 16.63 9.17 -1.89
N THR A 332 16.84 8.18 -0.99
CA THR A 332 16.29 6.83 -1.21
C THR A 332 14.76 6.87 -1.32
N LEU A 333 14.10 7.65 -0.48
CA LEU A 333 12.65 7.82 -0.49
C LEU A 333 12.18 8.66 -1.69
N PHE A 334 12.95 9.68 -2.10
CA PHE A 334 12.66 10.43 -3.31
C PHE A 334 12.65 9.51 -4.54
N PHE A 335 13.71 8.72 -4.74
CA PHE A 335 13.80 7.80 -5.87
C PHE A 335 12.84 6.61 -5.75
N SER A 336 12.46 6.19 -4.53
CA SER A 336 11.35 5.28 -4.33
C SER A 336 10.06 5.85 -4.94
N ASN A 337 9.73 7.10 -4.66
CA ASN A 337 8.50 7.77 -5.07
C ASN A 337 8.52 8.18 -6.55
N PHE A 338 9.66 8.68 -7.05
CA PHE A 338 9.92 8.88 -8.49
C PHE A 338 10.27 7.56 -9.18
N GLY A 339 9.91 6.44 -8.64
CA GLY A 339 10.28 5.12 -9.11
C GLY A 339 9.21 4.08 -8.78
N PRO A 340 9.64 2.98 -8.13
CA PRO A 340 8.80 1.81 -7.91
C PRO A 340 7.53 2.10 -7.11
N ASN A 341 7.53 3.02 -6.15
CA ASN A 341 6.34 3.30 -5.35
C ASN A 341 5.15 3.77 -6.20
N THR A 342 5.40 4.68 -7.14
CA THR A 342 4.34 5.16 -8.07
C THR A 342 4.02 4.12 -9.15
N SER A 343 5.04 3.48 -9.74
CA SER A 343 4.83 2.59 -10.88
C SER A 343 4.17 1.27 -10.50
N THR A 344 4.49 0.67 -9.35
CA THR A 344 3.84 -0.56 -8.87
C THR A 344 2.35 -0.37 -8.61
N PHE A 345 1.92 0.84 -8.26
CA PHE A 345 0.51 1.19 -8.11
C PHE A 345 -0.19 1.44 -9.45
N VAL A 346 0.48 2.09 -10.42
CA VAL A 346 -0.11 2.46 -11.71
C VAL A 346 -0.20 1.27 -12.66
N MET A 347 0.87 0.46 -12.78
CA MET A 347 0.96 -0.59 -13.80
C MET A 347 -0.14 -1.66 -13.71
N PRO A 348 -0.60 -2.14 -12.55
CA PRO A 348 -1.72 -3.07 -12.50
C PRO A 348 -3.02 -2.50 -13.10
N THR A 349 -3.21 -1.18 -13.07
CA THR A 349 -4.42 -0.56 -13.64
C THR A 349 -4.47 -0.58 -15.16
N GLU A 350 -3.33 -0.76 -15.83
CA GLU A 350 -3.20 -0.83 -17.29
C GLU A 350 -3.04 -2.25 -17.83
N MET A 351 -2.69 -3.21 -16.97
CA MET A 351 -2.42 -4.59 -17.40
C MET A 351 -3.65 -5.50 -17.35
N TYR A 352 -4.72 -5.08 -16.66
CA TYR A 352 -5.89 -5.95 -16.42
C TYR A 352 -7.18 -5.33 -16.95
N PRO A 353 -8.08 -6.16 -17.55
CA PRO A 353 -9.40 -5.72 -17.99
C PRO A 353 -10.30 -5.37 -16.80
N THR A 354 -11.34 -4.57 -17.04
CA THR A 354 -12.24 -4.03 -16.02
C THR A 354 -12.86 -5.11 -15.14
N ALA A 355 -13.18 -6.29 -15.70
CA ALA A 355 -13.83 -7.39 -15.00
C ALA A 355 -13.00 -8.02 -13.86
N ILE A 356 -11.67 -7.99 -13.96
CA ILE A 356 -10.75 -8.58 -12.98
C ILE A 356 -9.73 -7.56 -12.43
N LYS A 357 -9.90 -6.28 -12.77
CA LYS A 357 -8.94 -5.22 -12.46
C LYS A 357 -8.73 -5.05 -10.95
N SER A 358 -9.81 -4.92 -10.20
CA SER A 358 -9.73 -4.73 -8.75
C SER A 358 -9.19 -5.98 -8.06
N THR A 359 -9.56 -7.18 -8.52
CA THR A 359 -9.04 -8.46 -8.01
C THR A 359 -7.53 -8.59 -8.22
N CYS A 360 -7.05 -8.38 -9.45
CA CYS A 360 -5.63 -8.52 -9.78
C CYS A 360 -4.78 -7.41 -9.16
N HIS A 361 -5.31 -6.17 -9.12
CA HIS A 361 -4.66 -5.06 -8.40
C HIS A 361 -4.61 -5.34 -6.91
N GLY A 362 -5.72 -5.81 -6.32
CA GLY A 362 -5.80 -6.16 -4.90
C GLY A 362 -4.84 -7.28 -4.52
N PHE A 363 -4.71 -8.32 -5.36
CA PHE A 363 -3.72 -9.37 -5.16
C PHE A 363 -2.28 -8.82 -5.22
N SER A 364 -1.97 -8.00 -6.23
CA SER A 364 -0.63 -7.40 -6.37
C SER A 364 -0.28 -6.51 -5.18
N ALA A 365 -1.22 -5.68 -4.74
CA ALA A 365 -1.06 -4.82 -3.57
C ALA A 365 -0.96 -5.62 -2.26
N ALA A 366 -1.73 -6.73 -2.12
CA ALA A 366 -1.65 -7.63 -0.96
C ALA A 366 -0.27 -8.27 -0.84
N MET A 367 0.32 -8.68 -1.97
CA MET A 367 1.70 -9.15 -1.99
C MET A 367 2.67 -8.03 -1.57
N GLY A 368 2.47 -6.79 -2.03
CA GLY A 368 3.22 -5.62 -1.52
C GLY A 368 3.12 -5.48 -0.01
N LYS A 369 1.90 -5.51 0.56
CA LYS A 369 1.72 -5.40 2.03
C LYS A 369 2.25 -6.62 2.80
N ALA A 370 2.27 -7.81 2.20
CA ALA A 370 2.97 -8.96 2.77
C ALA A 370 4.49 -8.69 2.85
N GLY A 371 5.08 -8.15 1.77
CA GLY A 371 6.47 -7.68 1.78
C GLY A 371 6.72 -6.60 2.83
N ALA A 372 5.85 -5.58 2.89
CA ALA A 372 5.88 -4.53 3.91
C ALA A 372 5.87 -5.09 5.33
N SER A 373 5.03 -6.10 5.59
CA SER A 373 4.95 -6.76 6.91
C SER A 373 6.26 -7.47 7.27
N ILE A 374 6.86 -8.16 6.30
CA ILE A 374 8.16 -8.82 6.49
C ILE A 374 9.26 -7.79 6.75
N GLY A 375 9.32 -6.72 5.95
CA GLY A 375 10.30 -5.65 6.11
C GLY A 375 10.15 -4.93 7.44
N SER A 376 8.92 -4.59 7.82
CA SER A 376 8.62 -3.93 9.09
C SER A 376 8.93 -4.82 10.30
N TYR A 377 8.55 -6.09 10.26
CA TYR A 377 8.84 -7.03 11.34
C TYR A 377 10.33 -7.33 11.43
N GLY A 378 10.97 -7.61 10.30
CA GLY A 378 12.39 -7.97 10.24
C GLY A 378 13.31 -6.82 10.63
N PHE A 379 12.99 -5.58 10.25
CA PHE A 379 13.87 -4.43 10.48
C PHE A 379 14.32 -4.28 11.93
N SER A 380 13.37 -4.31 12.88
CA SER A 380 13.72 -4.18 14.31
C SER A 380 14.64 -5.29 14.82
N LEU A 381 14.49 -6.50 14.26
CA LEU A 381 15.32 -7.65 14.62
C LEU A 381 16.70 -7.59 13.96
N TRP A 382 16.76 -7.11 12.71
CA TRP A 382 18.01 -7.01 11.95
C TRP A 382 18.94 -5.97 12.54
N VAL A 383 18.45 -4.78 12.83
CA VAL A 383 19.28 -3.68 13.35
C VAL A 383 19.78 -3.92 14.78
N THR A 384 19.07 -4.73 15.57
CA THR A 384 19.48 -5.10 16.92
C THR A 384 20.43 -6.29 16.98
N ASN A 385 20.61 -7.03 15.88
CA ASN A 385 21.52 -8.16 15.81
C ASN A 385 22.98 -7.66 15.73
N PRO A 386 23.87 -8.01 16.68
CA PRO A 386 25.25 -7.49 16.71
C PRO A 386 26.10 -7.82 15.50
N SER A 387 25.83 -8.97 14.85
CA SER A 387 26.59 -9.43 13.68
C SER A 387 26.05 -8.87 12.35
N PHE A 388 24.83 -8.35 12.33
CA PHE A 388 24.14 -7.88 11.13
C PHE A 388 23.99 -6.34 11.14
N GLY A 389 23.28 -5.82 12.10
CA GLY A 389 23.11 -4.40 12.36
C GLY A 389 22.58 -3.57 11.17
N TYR A 390 22.85 -2.29 11.21
CA TYR A 390 22.47 -1.36 10.12
C TYR A 390 23.22 -1.64 8.83
N VAL A 391 24.51 -2.02 8.88
CA VAL A 391 25.32 -2.31 7.70
C VAL A 391 24.73 -3.47 6.91
N GLY A 392 24.41 -4.58 7.59
CA GLY A 392 23.76 -5.73 6.97
C GLY A 392 22.38 -5.37 6.40
N THR A 393 21.63 -4.51 7.11
CA THR A 393 20.32 -4.03 6.66
C THR A 393 20.42 -3.24 5.35
N TRP A 394 21.39 -2.31 5.21
CA TRP A 394 21.58 -1.54 3.98
C TRP A 394 21.99 -2.42 2.80
N TYR A 395 22.89 -3.39 3.01
CA TYR A 395 23.26 -4.36 1.96
C TYR A 395 22.07 -5.24 1.56
N THR A 396 21.22 -5.64 2.51
CA THR A 396 19.99 -6.40 2.21
C THR A 396 19.03 -5.58 1.37
N PHE A 397 18.84 -4.30 1.69
CA PHE A 397 18.01 -3.40 0.89
C PHE A 397 18.55 -3.20 -0.52
N ALA A 398 19.87 -3.08 -0.67
CA ALA A 398 20.53 -3.02 -1.99
C ALA A 398 20.27 -4.30 -2.80
N ALA A 399 20.44 -5.48 -2.18
CA ALA A 399 20.23 -6.76 -2.83
C ALA A 399 18.77 -6.97 -3.26
N ILE A 400 17.79 -6.62 -2.40
CA ILE A 400 16.37 -6.70 -2.71
C ILE A 400 16.01 -5.73 -3.86
N SER A 401 16.55 -4.51 -3.84
CA SER A 401 16.34 -3.54 -4.92
C SER A 401 16.91 -4.03 -6.26
N ALA A 402 18.09 -4.63 -6.24
CA ALA A 402 18.72 -5.25 -7.42
C ALA A 402 17.89 -6.43 -7.95
N LEU A 403 17.36 -7.28 -7.07
CA LEU A 403 16.48 -8.39 -7.47
C LEU A 403 15.18 -7.85 -8.09
N THR A 404 14.65 -6.75 -7.56
CA THR A 404 13.45 -6.10 -8.10
C THR A 404 13.72 -5.53 -9.51
N ILE A 405 14.93 -5.02 -9.79
CA ILE A 405 15.34 -4.61 -11.15
C ILE A 405 15.23 -5.79 -12.11
N VAL A 406 15.81 -6.95 -11.74
CA VAL A 406 15.75 -8.16 -12.59
C VAL A 406 14.29 -8.54 -12.89
N LEU A 407 13.45 -8.61 -11.88
CA LEU A 407 12.04 -8.96 -12.07
C LEU A 407 11.29 -7.92 -12.93
N THR A 408 11.60 -6.64 -12.75
CA THR A 408 11.03 -5.55 -13.57
C THR A 408 11.42 -5.69 -15.04
N VAL A 409 12.69 -5.99 -15.34
CA VAL A 409 13.16 -6.14 -16.73
C VAL A 409 12.43 -7.26 -17.45
N PHE A 410 12.23 -8.42 -16.81
CA PHE A 410 11.68 -9.61 -17.44
C PHE A 410 10.15 -9.73 -17.42
N CYS A 411 9.48 -9.19 -16.41
CA CYS A 411 8.05 -9.41 -16.18
C CYS A 411 7.18 -8.16 -16.33
N MET A 412 7.76 -6.95 -16.34
CA MET A 412 6.99 -5.72 -16.44
C MET A 412 7.07 -5.10 -17.83
N PHE A 413 5.97 -4.54 -18.31
CA PHE A 413 5.86 -3.82 -19.58
C PHE A 413 4.82 -2.71 -19.48
N ASP A 414 5.00 -1.65 -20.27
CA ASP A 414 4.04 -0.57 -20.37
C ASP A 414 2.90 -0.97 -21.31
N ASN A 415 1.66 -0.83 -20.87
CA ASN A 415 0.49 -1.06 -21.71
C ASN A 415 -0.26 0.27 -21.97
N ASN A 416 -0.34 0.66 -23.23
CA ASN A 416 -1.00 1.89 -23.68
C ASN A 416 -2.34 1.62 -24.36
N ASP A 417 -2.92 0.42 -24.18
CA ASP A 417 -4.23 0.08 -24.72
C ASP A 417 -5.37 0.72 -23.92
N ASP A 418 -6.45 1.06 -24.60
CA ASP A 418 -7.68 1.55 -23.99
C ASP A 418 -8.42 0.43 -23.24
N HIS A 419 -9.25 0.79 -22.27
CA HIS A 419 -10.08 -0.16 -21.52
C HIS A 419 -10.97 -0.99 -22.45
N SER A 420 -11.58 -0.37 -23.48
CA SER A 420 -12.46 -1.05 -24.43
C SER A 420 -11.75 -2.18 -25.17
N LYS A 421 -10.48 -1.98 -25.56
CA LYS A 421 -9.67 -3.01 -26.21
C LYS A 421 -9.35 -4.15 -25.24
N LEU A 422 -8.87 -3.85 -24.03
CA LEU A 422 -8.60 -4.86 -23.02
C LEU A 422 -9.84 -5.68 -22.67
N ASP A 423 -11.00 -5.03 -22.53
CA ASP A 423 -12.25 -5.70 -22.19
C ASP A 423 -12.77 -6.54 -23.36
N SER A 424 -12.57 -6.12 -24.64
CA SER A 424 -12.93 -6.91 -25.82
C SER A 424 -12.05 -8.15 -25.99
N GLU A 425 -10.73 -8.01 -25.77
CA GLU A 425 -9.80 -9.14 -25.78
C GLU A 425 -10.14 -10.15 -24.67
N PHE A 426 -10.45 -9.67 -23.48
CA PHE A 426 -10.87 -10.50 -22.36
C PHE A 426 -12.15 -11.31 -22.67
N LYS A 427 -13.18 -10.67 -23.23
CA LYS A 427 -14.41 -11.35 -23.67
C LYS A 427 -14.13 -12.45 -24.69
N THR A 428 -13.23 -12.18 -25.65
CA THR A 428 -12.83 -13.15 -26.67
C THR A 428 -12.10 -14.35 -26.06
N LEU A 429 -11.19 -14.12 -25.10
CA LEU A 429 -10.48 -15.18 -24.38
C LEU A 429 -11.44 -16.03 -23.54
N LEU A 430 -12.39 -15.40 -22.85
CA LEU A 430 -13.38 -16.08 -22.03
C LEU A 430 -14.28 -16.99 -22.87
N ALA A 431 -14.77 -16.47 -24.01
CA ALA A 431 -15.61 -17.24 -24.94
C ALA A 431 -14.87 -18.45 -25.53
N ARG A 432 -13.57 -18.34 -25.81
CA ARG A 432 -12.73 -19.47 -26.27
C ARG A 432 -12.60 -20.54 -25.21
N GLU A 433 -12.33 -20.17 -23.95
CA GLU A 433 -12.17 -21.11 -22.86
C GLU A 433 -13.49 -21.83 -22.53
N ASP A 434 -14.63 -21.13 -22.57
CA ASP A 434 -15.94 -21.72 -22.43
C ASP A 434 -16.25 -22.73 -23.55
N ALA A 435 -15.85 -22.43 -24.80
CA ALA A 435 -16.00 -23.32 -25.92
C ALA A 435 -15.11 -24.58 -25.80
N GLU A 436 -13.85 -24.42 -25.36
CA GLU A 436 -12.94 -25.55 -25.08
C GLU A 436 -13.48 -26.44 -23.96
N THR A 437 -13.98 -25.83 -22.89
CA THR A 437 -14.56 -26.55 -21.75
C THR A 437 -15.81 -27.34 -22.18
N ARG A 438 -16.70 -26.75 -22.99
CA ARG A 438 -17.89 -27.46 -23.53
C ARG A 438 -17.49 -28.62 -24.42
N LYS A 439 -16.47 -28.48 -25.27
CA LYS A 439 -15.96 -29.57 -26.12
C LYS A 439 -15.41 -30.71 -25.27
N SER A 440 -14.63 -30.42 -24.23
CA SER A 440 -14.08 -31.45 -23.37
C SER A 440 -15.16 -32.25 -22.63
N PHE A 441 -16.30 -31.63 -22.28
CA PHE A 441 -17.45 -32.30 -21.73
C PHE A 441 -18.26 -33.11 -22.76
N SER A 442 -18.33 -32.66 -24.03
CA SER A 442 -19.00 -33.40 -25.10
C SER A 442 -18.20 -34.62 -25.58
N ASP A 443 -16.89 -34.57 -25.44
CA ASP A 443 -15.97 -35.64 -25.86
C ASP A 443 -15.66 -36.64 -24.70
N ASP A 444 -16.22 -36.44 -23.51
CA ASP A 444 -16.08 -37.35 -22.37
C ASP A 444 -17.10 -38.51 -22.49
N PRO A 445 -16.66 -39.75 -22.78
CA PRO A 445 -17.55 -40.89 -22.99
C PRO A 445 -18.35 -41.27 -21.73
N TYR A 446 -18.07 -40.73 -20.57
CA TYR A 446 -18.75 -40.99 -19.29
C TYR A 446 -19.91 -40.03 -18.98
N VAL A 447 -20.09 -38.93 -19.73
CA VAL A 447 -21.17 -37.95 -19.51
C VAL A 447 -22.50 -38.36 -20.16
N HIS A 448 -22.55 -39.46 -20.91
CA HIS A 448 -23.77 -39.93 -21.60
C HIS A 448 -24.68 -40.84 -20.80
N VAL A 449 -24.60 -40.91 -19.47
CA VAL A 449 -25.53 -41.69 -18.63
C VAL A 449 -26.18 -40.74 -17.62
N GLU A 450 -27.29 -40.14 -18.03
CA GLU A 450 -28.52 -39.84 -17.28
C GLU A 450 -29.39 -38.83 -18.05
N ALA A 451 -29.92 -39.30 -19.19
CA ALA A 451 -31.12 -38.68 -19.71
C ALA A 451 -32.31 -39.26 -18.95
N THR A 452 -32.80 -38.54 -17.96
CA THR A 452 -34.08 -38.85 -17.30
C THR A 452 -35.20 -38.92 -18.32
N PRO A 453 -36.05 -39.95 -18.34
CA PRO A 453 -37.18 -40.07 -19.28
C PRO A 453 -38.22 -38.98 -18.98
N SER A 454 -38.64 -38.30 -20.02
CA SER A 454 -39.79 -37.39 -20.04
C SER A 454 -41.00 -38.06 -19.39
N VAL A 455 -41.53 -37.49 -18.32
CA VAL A 455 -42.86 -37.80 -17.79
C VAL A 455 -43.86 -37.30 -18.87
N GLN A 456 -44.48 -38.25 -19.59
CA GLN A 456 -45.66 -38.02 -20.35
C GLN A 456 -46.82 -37.63 -19.43
N GLN A 457 -47.48 -36.55 -19.79
CA GLN A 457 -48.76 -36.13 -19.22
C GLN A 457 -49.82 -37.22 -19.45
N VAL A 458 -50.54 -37.56 -18.38
CA VAL A 458 -51.93 -37.99 -18.38
C VAL A 458 -52.70 -37.07 -17.44
#